data_de2dc0376c62f324e638b21c9bfd2136
#
_entry.id   de2dc0376c62f324e638b21c9bfd2136
#
_cell.length_a   1.000
_cell.length_b   1.000
_cell.length_c   1.000
_cell.angle_alpha   90.00
_cell.angle_beta   90.00
_cell.angle_gamma   90.00
#
_symmetry.space_group_name_H-M   'P 1'
#
loop_
_entity.id
_entity.type
_entity.pdbx_description
1 polymer ?
#
loop_
_entity_poly.entity_id
_entity_poly.type
_entity_poly.pdbx_seq_one_letter_code
_entity_poly.pdbx_strand_id
1 'polypeptide(L)'
;MNPWTVCILLLSLLLLWPVLCQRVGERRRVLLNTALACAAAFIILYATILTRTSGDYEFILTPFAALSAARQQPELYREMLMNVFLFFPLGLTLSNVLPQKWHRWLRIILTTLVGCALSAGIEYTQYRCALGLAETDDVICNTLGAFIGSTSLLIARAIEKSRERVRHTNMTLTTTETQFLHIVKAAISGGDLPAEKVDW
;
A
#
# COMPACT_ATOMS: atom_id res chain seq x y z
N MET A 1 7.90 -8.16 -20.40
CA MET A 1 8.32 -8.44 -19.01
C MET A 1 7.57 -9.68 -18.52
N ASN A 2 8.21 -10.59 -17.80
CA ASN A 2 7.52 -11.77 -17.29
C ASN A 2 6.53 -11.32 -16.18
N PRO A 3 5.24 -11.74 -16.21
CA PRO A 3 4.25 -11.33 -15.21
C PRO A 3 4.67 -11.66 -13.77
N TRP A 4 5.36 -12.76 -13.57
CA TRP A 4 5.89 -13.15 -12.26
C TRP A 4 6.92 -12.17 -11.68
N THR A 5 7.80 -11.61 -12.52
CA THR A 5 8.78 -10.61 -12.06
C THR A 5 8.11 -9.32 -11.60
N VAL A 6 7.02 -8.93 -12.26
CA VAL A 6 6.24 -7.75 -11.88
C VAL A 6 5.48 -8.00 -10.58
N CYS A 7 4.86 -9.16 -10.43
CA CYS A 7 4.20 -9.54 -9.16
C CYS A 7 5.18 -9.51 -7.97
N ILE A 8 6.38 -10.07 -8.14
CA ILE A 8 7.43 -10.07 -7.10
C ILE A 8 7.85 -8.63 -6.77
N LEU A 9 8.05 -7.79 -7.79
CA LEU A 9 8.41 -6.38 -7.60
C LEU A 9 7.35 -5.64 -6.80
N LEU A 10 6.07 -5.78 -7.16
CA LEU A 10 4.97 -5.12 -6.47
C LEU A 10 4.83 -5.61 -5.03
N LEU A 11 4.93 -6.92 -4.82
CA LEU A 11 4.89 -7.50 -3.48
C LEU A 11 6.04 -6.97 -2.61
N SER A 12 7.24 -6.89 -3.17
CA SER A 12 8.39 -6.32 -2.46
C SER A 12 8.21 -4.85 -2.14
N LEU A 13 7.67 -4.05 -3.06
CA LEU A 13 7.32 -2.65 -2.81
C LEU A 13 6.24 -2.51 -1.75
N LEU A 14 5.20 -3.34 -1.80
CA LEU A 14 4.12 -3.35 -0.80
C LEU A 14 4.66 -3.63 0.63
N LEU A 15 5.62 -4.52 0.75
CA LEU A 15 6.21 -4.90 2.04
C LEU A 15 7.28 -3.91 2.52
N LEU A 16 8.15 -3.44 1.62
CA LEU A 16 9.28 -2.59 1.98
C LEU A 16 8.88 -1.12 2.17
N TRP A 17 7.96 -0.61 1.35
CA TRP A 17 7.57 0.80 1.38
C TRP A 17 7.07 1.29 2.75
N PRO A 18 6.14 0.57 3.42
CA PRO A 18 5.69 0.98 4.75
C PRO A 18 6.82 0.97 5.79
N VAL A 19 7.77 0.05 5.68
CA VAL A 19 8.96 0.00 6.57
C VAL A 19 9.85 1.22 6.37
N LEU A 20 10.10 1.60 5.12
CA LEU A 20 10.87 2.78 4.78
C LEU A 20 10.17 4.06 5.25
N CYS A 21 8.87 4.16 5.02
CA CYS A 21 8.07 5.32 5.43
C CYS A 21 8.05 5.54 6.95
N GLN A 22 8.12 4.48 7.76
CA GLN A 22 8.19 4.60 9.23
C GLN A 22 9.52 5.16 9.74
N ARG A 23 10.61 5.02 8.96
CA ARG A 23 11.95 5.54 9.33
C ARG A 23 12.13 7.02 9.02
N VAL A 24 11.22 7.60 8.25
CA VAL A 24 11.32 8.99 7.78
C VAL A 24 10.39 9.88 8.58
N GLY A 25 10.86 11.06 8.99
CA GLY A 25 10.06 12.05 9.71
C GLY A 25 8.82 12.47 8.90
N GLU A 26 7.74 12.84 9.59
CA GLU A 26 6.40 13.06 8.99
C GLU A 26 6.42 14.03 7.78
N ARG A 27 7.07 15.17 7.90
CA ARG A 27 7.17 16.16 6.81
C ARG A 27 7.84 15.58 5.56
N ARG A 28 8.97 14.89 5.74
CA ARG A 28 9.71 14.27 4.61
C ARG A 28 8.91 13.14 4.01
N ARG A 29 8.23 12.35 4.81
CA ARG A 29 7.35 11.27 4.34
C ARG A 29 6.21 11.80 3.49
N VAL A 30 5.49 12.83 3.94
CA VAL A 30 4.40 13.43 3.18
C VAL A 30 4.94 14.01 1.87
N LEU A 31 6.02 14.79 1.91
CA LEU A 31 6.62 15.38 0.72
C LEU A 31 7.04 14.31 -0.31
N LEU A 32 7.73 13.26 0.14
CA LEU A 32 8.17 12.17 -0.73
C LEU A 32 6.99 11.43 -1.36
N ASN A 33 5.99 11.06 -0.54
CA ASN A 33 4.82 10.36 -1.06
C ASN A 33 3.98 11.24 -1.98
N THR A 34 3.89 12.55 -1.74
CA THR A 34 3.22 13.50 -2.65
C THR A 34 3.94 13.57 -4.00
N ALA A 35 5.27 13.73 -4.00
CA ALA A 35 6.04 13.75 -5.23
C ALA A 35 5.89 12.45 -6.03
N LEU A 36 5.93 11.29 -5.35
CA LEU A 36 5.76 9.99 -5.99
C LEU A 36 4.31 9.76 -6.46
N ALA A 37 3.30 10.23 -5.74
CA ALA A 37 1.90 10.17 -6.16
C ALA A 37 1.65 11.03 -7.41
N CYS A 38 2.23 12.25 -7.45
CA CYS A 38 2.19 13.10 -8.65
C CYS A 38 2.91 12.45 -9.83
N ALA A 39 4.07 11.84 -9.62
CA ALA A 39 4.79 11.10 -10.65
C ALA A 39 3.99 9.90 -11.17
N ALA A 40 3.36 9.13 -10.27
CA ALA A 40 2.50 8.02 -10.64
C ALA A 40 1.29 8.50 -11.46
N ALA A 41 0.61 9.56 -11.02
CA ALA A 41 -0.50 10.16 -11.77
C ALA A 41 -0.06 10.65 -13.16
N PHE A 42 1.11 11.28 -13.26
CA PHE A 42 1.67 11.71 -14.54
C PHE A 42 1.96 10.51 -15.46
N ILE A 43 2.58 9.45 -14.95
CA ILE A 43 2.85 8.22 -15.72
C ILE A 43 1.54 7.58 -16.20
N ILE A 44 0.52 7.52 -15.33
CA ILE A 44 -0.81 7.03 -15.70
C ILE A 44 -1.37 7.83 -16.88
N LEU A 45 -1.45 9.15 -16.76
CA LEU A 45 -1.99 10.01 -17.80
C LEU A 45 -1.15 9.94 -19.09
N TYR A 46 0.17 9.88 -18.97
CA TYR A 46 1.06 9.72 -20.11
C TYR A 46 0.77 8.40 -20.85
N ALA A 47 0.74 7.29 -20.12
CA ALA A 47 0.56 5.96 -20.71
C ALA A 47 -0.85 5.73 -21.29
N THR A 48 -1.88 6.36 -20.68
CA THR A 48 -3.27 6.10 -21.05
C THR A 48 -3.85 7.11 -22.05
N ILE A 49 -3.33 8.32 -22.08
CA ILE A 49 -3.86 9.40 -22.94
C ILE A 49 -2.82 9.86 -23.96
N LEU A 50 -1.60 10.20 -23.52
CA LEU A 50 -0.63 10.87 -24.39
C LEU A 50 0.08 9.94 -25.38
N THR A 51 0.14 8.65 -25.12
CA THR A 51 0.75 7.66 -26.03
C THR A 51 -0.26 6.99 -26.97
N ARG A 52 -1.56 7.26 -26.78
CA ARG A 52 -2.60 6.69 -27.66
C ARG A 52 -2.80 7.52 -28.92
N THR A 53 -2.96 6.82 -30.03
CA THR A 53 -3.34 7.41 -31.33
C THR A 53 -4.86 7.36 -31.49
N SER A 54 -5.41 8.22 -32.36
CA SER A 54 -6.84 8.25 -32.66
C SER A 54 -7.34 6.85 -33.11
N GLY A 55 -8.44 6.42 -32.53
CA GLY A 55 -9.10 5.14 -32.78
C GLY A 55 -10.62 5.29 -32.95
N ASP A 56 -11.35 4.22 -32.82
CA ASP A 56 -12.81 4.21 -32.96
C ASP A 56 -13.52 4.69 -31.68
N TYR A 57 -14.72 5.26 -31.86
CA TYR A 57 -15.64 5.63 -30.76
C TYR A 57 -16.41 4.40 -30.30
N GLU A 58 -15.79 3.55 -29.50
CA GLU A 58 -16.47 2.37 -28.98
C GLU A 58 -16.38 2.33 -27.46
N PHE A 59 -17.46 1.97 -26.81
CA PHE A 59 -17.55 1.86 -25.36
C PHE A 59 -18.12 0.48 -24.97
N ILE A 60 -17.33 -0.31 -24.26
CA ILE A 60 -17.75 -1.62 -23.75
C ILE A 60 -18.20 -1.48 -22.29
N LEU A 61 -19.53 -1.50 -22.11
CA LEU A 61 -20.19 -1.38 -20.80
C LEU A 61 -20.34 -2.69 -20.05
N THR A 62 -20.02 -3.83 -20.67
CA THR A 62 -20.19 -5.15 -20.04
C THR A 62 -19.07 -5.43 -19.04
N PRO A 63 -19.33 -5.36 -17.71
CA PRO A 63 -18.33 -5.69 -16.71
C PRO A 63 -17.89 -7.15 -16.83
N PHE A 64 -16.61 -7.42 -16.61
CA PHE A 64 -15.99 -8.75 -16.68
C PHE A 64 -16.02 -9.42 -18.06
N ALA A 65 -16.27 -8.66 -19.13
CA ALA A 65 -16.20 -9.17 -20.50
C ALA A 65 -14.76 -9.60 -20.83
N ALA A 66 -13.78 -8.74 -20.55
CA ALA A 66 -12.36 -9.03 -20.74
C ALA A 66 -11.91 -10.21 -19.87
N LEU A 67 -12.39 -10.32 -18.63
CA LEU A 67 -12.04 -11.42 -17.73
C LEU A 67 -12.54 -12.78 -18.26
N SER A 68 -13.73 -12.82 -18.85
CA SER A 68 -14.29 -14.03 -19.47
C SER A 68 -13.51 -14.45 -20.71
N ALA A 69 -13.12 -13.47 -21.54
CA ALA A 69 -12.33 -13.67 -22.75
C ALA A 69 -10.85 -14.01 -22.44
N ALA A 70 -10.30 -13.48 -21.36
CA ALA A 70 -8.92 -13.70 -20.94
C ALA A 70 -8.59 -15.18 -20.65
N ARG A 71 -9.60 -16.03 -20.37
CA ARG A 71 -9.42 -17.48 -20.26
C ARG A 71 -8.95 -18.13 -21.56
N GLN A 72 -9.29 -17.53 -22.70
CA GLN A 72 -8.95 -18.03 -24.03
C GLN A 72 -7.84 -17.21 -24.70
N GLN A 73 -7.60 -15.98 -24.24
CA GLN A 73 -6.64 -15.04 -24.80
C GLN A 73 -5.68 -14.55 -23.72
N PRO A 74 -4.47 -15.11 -23.61
CA PRO A 74 -3.48 -14.72 -22.59
C PRO A 74 -3.06 -13.23 -22.65
N GLU A 75 -3.23 -12.59 -23.81
CA GLU A 75 -2.90 -11.18 -24.01
C GLU A 75 -3.81 -10.27 -23.21
N LEU A 76 -5.13 -10.53 -23.20
CA LEU A 76 -6.11 -9.79 -22.41
C LEU A 76 -5.81 -9.88 -20.89
N TYR A 77 -5.43 -11.07 -20.43
CA TYR A 77 -5.01 -11.25 -19.05
C TYR A 77 -3.80 -10.37 -18.68
N ARG A 78 -2.83 -10.27 -19.60
CA ARG A 78 -1.68 -9.41 -19.43
C ARG A 78 -2.07 -7.93 -19.38
N GLU A 79 -2.98 -7.48 -20.24
CA GLU A 79 -3.50 -6.10 -20.24
C GLU A 79 -4.18 -5.75 -18.93
N MET A 80 -5.08 -6.61 -18.45
CA MET A 80 -5.74 -6.45 -17.16
C MET A 80 -4.73 -6.33 -16.01
N LEU A 81 -3.70 -7.17 -15.98
CA LEU A 81 -2.64 -7.09 -14.98
C LEU A 81 -1.86 -5.78 -15.09
N MET A 82 -1.56 -5.31 -16.30
CA MET A 82 -0.85 -4.05 -16.49
C MET A 82 -1.65 -2.86 -15.98
N ASN A 83 -2.98 -2.86 -16.10
CA ASN A 83 -3.85 -1.83 -15.54
C ASN A 83 -3.81 -1.83 -14.00
N VAL A 84 -3.89 -3.01 -13.37
CA VAL A 84 -3.68 -3.14 -11.92
C VAL A 84 -2.31 -2.57 -11.51
N PHE A 85 -1.25 -2.89 -12.25
CA PHE A 85 0.10 -2.45 -11.96
C PHE A 85 0.30 -0.96 -12.15
N LEU A 86 -0.37 -0.37 -13.11
CA LEU A 86 -0.29 1.06 -13.40
C LEU A 86 -0.82 1.91 -12.24
N PHE A 87 -1.92 1.49 -11.59
CA PHE A 87 -2.54 2.22 -10.49
C PHE A 87 -2.03 1.83 -9.09
N PHE A 88 -1.30 0.73 -8.97
CA PHE A 88 -0.73 0.28 -7.70
C PHE A 88 0.20 1.32 -7.03
N PRO A 89 1.17 1.95 -7.73
CA PRO A 89 2.03 2.97 -7.14
C PRO A 89 1.26 4.19 -6.64
N LEU A 90 0.20 4.59 -7.35
CA LEU A 90 -0.68 5.67 -6.92
C LEU A 90 -1.36 5.33 -5.59
N GLY A 91 -1.94 4.12 -5.47
CA GLY A 91 -2.55 3.65 -4.23
C GLY A 91 -1.58 3.59 -3.07
N LEU A 92 -0.38 3.05 -3.32
CA LEU A 92 0.69 2.91 -2.34
C LEU A 92 1.14 4.27 -1.77
N THR A 93 1.31 5.26 -2.61
CA THR A 93 1.85 6.57 -2.21
C THR A 93 0.77 7.52 -1.71
N LEU A 94 -0.36 7.64 -2.40
CA LEU A 94 -1.45 8.55 -2.05
C LEU A 94 -2.03 8.23 -0.66
N SER A 95 -2.18 6.95 -0.31
CA SER A 95 -2.65 6.55 1.02
C SER A 95 -1.74 7.03 2.15
N ASN A 96 -0.44 7.24 1.88
CA ASN A 96 0.55 7.74 2.84
C ASN A 96 0.63 9.29 2.90
N VAL A 97 0.05 10.00 1.93
CA VAL A 97 -0.09 11.47 1.94
C VAL A 97 -1.20 11.90 2.90
N LEU A 98 -2.29 11.15 2.97
CA LEU A 98 -3.45 11.48 3.80
C LEU A 98 -3.09 11.58 5.29
N PRO A 99 -3.75 12.50 6.05
CA PRO A 99 -3.43 12.75 7.45
C PRO A 99 -3.43 11.48 8.30
N GLN A 100 -2.39 11.28 9.11
CA GLN A 100 -2.25 10.08 9.95
C GLN A 100 -3.31 9.98 11.04
N LYS A 101 -3.88 11.11 11.47
CA LYS A 101 -4.97 11.17 12.44
C LYS A 101 -6.27 10.52 11.93
N TRP A 102 -6.41 10.37 10.62
CA TRP A 102 -7.57 9.71 10.04
C TRP A 102 -7.48 8.20 10.19
N HIS A 103 -8.64 7.57 10.35
CA HIS A 103 -8.71 6.12 10.44
C HIS A 103 -8.16 5.47 9.16
N ARG A 104 -7.40 4.37 9.29
CA ARG A 104 -6.72 3.72 8.15
C ARG A 104 -7.69 3.28 7.06
N TRP A 105 -8.83 2.73 7.45
CA TRP A 105 -9.86 2.33 6.48
C TRP A 105 -10.39 3.51 5.69
N LEU A 106 -10.59 4.66 6.34
CA LEU A 106 -10.98 5.89 5.64
C LEU A 106 -9.94 6.30 4.60
N ARG A 107 -8.66 6.23 4.95
CA ARG A 107 -7.56 6.55 4.03
C ARG A 107 -7.51 5.58 2.85
N ILE A 108 -7.72 4.27 3.09
CA ILE A 108 -7.80 3.24 2.05
C ILE A 108 -8.99 3.52 1.13
N ILE A 109 -10.19 3.74 1.69
CA ILE A 109 -11.40 3.99 0.92
C ILE A 109 -11.24 5.25 0.06
N LEU A 110 -10.78 6.36 0.64
CA LEU A 110 -10.58 7.62 -0.10
C LEU A 110 -9.55 7.46 -1.23
N THR A 111 -8.44 6.78 -0.96
CA THR A 111 -7.43 6.52 -1.99
C THR A 111 -7.99 5.67 -3.13
N THR A 112 -8.76 4.63 -2.80
CA THR A 112 -9.42 3.78 -3.79
C THR A 112 -10.44 4.56 -4.62
N LEU A 113 -11.23 5.41 -3.97
CA LEU A 113 -12.20 6.27 -4.67
C LEU A 113 -11.52 7.29 -5.59
N VAL A 114 -10.39 7.87 -5.18
CA VAL A 114 -9.59 8.75 -6.06
C VAL A 114 -9.05 7.96 -7.25
N GLY A 115 -8.54 6.75 -7.05
CA GLY A 115 -8.11 5.87 -8.14
C GLY A 115 -9.24 5.54 -9.11
N CYS A 116 -10.42 5.19 -8.59
CA CYS A 116 -11.63 4.92 -9.38
C CYS A 116 -12.05 6.16 -10.19
N ALA A 117 -12.12 7.32 -9.56
CA ALA A 117 -12.52 8.56 -10.23
C ALA A 117 -11.53 8.98 -11.32
N LEU A 118 -10.23 8.83 -11.06
CA LEU A 118 -9.18 9.09 -12.05
C LEU A 118 -9.32 8.14 -13.25
N SER A 119 -9.49 6.85 -12.98
CA SER A 119 -9.67 5.84 -14.05
C SER A 119 -10.92 6.11 -14.87
N ALA A 120 -12.07 6.36 -14.25
CA ALA A 120 -13.31 6.69 -14.95
C ALA A 120 -13.16 7.98 -15.78
N GLY A 121 -12.42 8.98 -15.27
CA GLY A 121 -12.09 10.20 -16.02
C GLY A 121 -11.22 9.93 -17.25
N ILE A 122 -10.27 9.00 -17.15
CA ILE A 122 -9.43 8.56 -18.28
C ILE A 122 -10.31 7.89 -19.35
N GLU A 123 -11.12 6.90 -18.97
CA GLU A 123 -12.02 6.18 -19.91
C GLU A 123 -12.99 7.15 -20.59
N TYR A 124 -13.55 8.10 -19.84
CA TYR A 124 -14.39 9.15 -20.41
C TYR A 124 -13.64 10.02 -21.42
N THR A 125 -12.39 10.38 -21.13
CA THR A 125 -11.54 11.18 -22.02
C THR A 125 -11.17 10.40 -23.27
N GLN A 126 -10.84 9.12 -23.15
CA GLN A 126 -10.54 8.24 -24.28
C GLN A 126 -11.76 8.11 -25.21
N TYR A 127 -12.95 7.89 -24.65
CA TYR A 127 -14.20 7.88 -25.40
C TYR A 127 -14.45 9.21 -26.12
N ARG A 128 -14.34 10.34 -25.40
CA ARG A 128 -14.64 11.67 -25.98
C ARG A 128 -13.65 12.11 -27.07
N CYS A 129 -12.40 11.70 -26.95
CA CYS A 129 -11.31 12.08 -27.87
C CYS A 129 -11.00 10.99 -28.91
N ALA A 130 -11.79 9.90 -28.99
CA ALA A 130 -11.52 8.77 -29.89
C ALA A 130 -10.08 8.23 -29.76
N LEU A 131 -9.63 8.03 -28.52
CA LEU A 131 -8.27 7.55 -28.23
C LEU A 131 -8.22 6.03 -28.03
N GLY A 132 -9.15 5.28 -28.57
CA GLY A 132 -9.27 3.84 -28.49
C GLY A 132 -10.55 3.40 -27.76
N LEU A 133 -10.61 2.11 -27.48
CA LEU A 133 -11.72 1.46 -26.82
C LEU A 133 -11.78 1.87 -25.35
N ALA A 134 -12.92 2.36 -24.87
CA ALA A 134 -13.16 2.63 -23.46
C ALA A 134 -13.85 1.43 -22.81
N GLU A 135 -13.24 0.87 -21.77
CA GLU A 135 -13.69 -0.39 -21.17
C GLU A 135 -13.98 -0.26 -19.67
N THR A 136 -15.12 -0.79 -19.24
CA THR A 136 -15.45 -0.84 -17.80
C THR A 136 -14.46 -1.72 -17.02
N ASP A 137 -13.90 -2.75 -17.65
CA ASP A 137 -12.94 -3.66 -17.02
C ASP A 137 -11.62 -2.94 -16.68
N ASP A 138 -11.22 -1.93 -17.44
CA ASP A 138 -10.08 -1.09 -17.15
C ASP A 138 -10.30 -0.27 -15.86
N VAL A 139 -11.51 0.28 -15.69
CA VAL A 139 -11.86 0.98 -14.44
C VAL A 139 -11.81 0.04 -13.25
N ILE A 140 -12.28 -1.19 -13.40
CA ILE A 140 -12.25 -2.20 -12.32
C ILE A 140 -10.80 -2.56 -11.97
N CYS A 141 -9.96 -2.87 -12.96
CA CYS A 141 -8.57 -3.27 -12.77
C CYS A 141 -7.73 -2.14 -12.17
N ASN A 142 -7.90 -0.92 -12.65
CA ASN A 142 -7.23 0.28 -12.15
C ASN A 142 -7.62 0.57 -10.70
N THR A 143 -8.92 0.48 -10.38
CA THR A 143 -9.43 0.64 -9.01
C THR A 143 -8.88 -0.43 -8.08
N LEU A 144 -8.81 -1.69 -8.54
CA LEU A 144 -8.21 -2.79 -7.80
C LEU A 144 -6.72 -2.53 -7.51
N GLY A 145 -5.98 -2.01 -8.49
CA GLY A 145 -4.58 -1.61 -8.33
C GLY A 145 -4.40 -0.57 -7.23
N ALA A 146 -5.20 0.50 -7.26
CA ALA A 146 -5.19 1.55 -6.24
C ALA A 146 -5.57 1.00 -4.86
N PHE A 147 -6.56 0.10 -4.77
CA PHE A 147 -6.95 -0.56 -3.53
C PHE A 147 -5.81 -1.40 -2.95
N ILE A 148 -5.21 -2.30 -3.75
CA ILE A 148 -4.11 -3.16 -3.31
C ILE A 148 -2.94 -2.30 -2.82
N GLY A 149 -2.53 -1.27 -3.56
CA GLY A 149 -1.46 -0.36 -3.14
C GLY A 149 -1.76 0.32 -1.81
N SER A 150 -3.00 0.76 -1.58
CA SER A 150 -3.41 1.42 -0.35
C SER A 150 -3.41 0.50 0.88
N THR A 151 -3.53 -0.84 0.71
CA THR A 151 -3.46 -1.81 1.81
C THR A 151 -2.11 -1.84 2.51
N SER A 152 -1.07 -1.22 1.93
CA SER A 152 0.23 -1.01 2.59
C SER A 152 0.11 -0.38 3.99
N LEU A 153 -0.94 0.41 4.23
CA LEU A 153 -1.24 0.97 5.55
C LEU A 153 -1.54 -0.10 6.61
N LEU A 154 -2.14 -1.21 6.22
CA LEU A 154 -2.43 -2.34 7.12
C LEU A 154 -1.15 -3.09 7.45
N ILE A 155 -0.28 -3.27 6.46
CA ILE A 155 1.04 -3.90 6.63
C ILE A 155 1.90 -3.04 7.57
N ALA A 156 1.94 -1.72 7.37
CA ALA A 156 2.63 -0.79 8.25
C ALA A 156 2.21 -0.97 9.72
N ARG A 157 0.90 -1.08 9.96
CA ARG A 157 0.38 -1.32 11.32
C ARG A 157 0.79 -2.67 11.90
N ALA A 158 0.74 -3.72 11.10
CA ALA A 158 1.13 -5.05 11.56
C ALA A 158 2.60 -5.07 12.01
N ILE A 159 3.47 -4.41 11.24
CA ILE A 159 4.89 -4.25 11.56
C ILE A 159 5.09 -3.43 12.84
N GLU A 160 4.39 -2.30 12.97
CA GLU A 160 4.44 -1.43 14.16
C GLU A 160 4.04 -2.20 15.42
N LYS A 161 2.89 -2.89 15.37
CA LYS A 161 2.40 -3.71 16.48
C LYS A 161 3.37 -4.84 16.86
N SER A 162 4.01 -5.47 15.88
CA SER A 162 5.02 -6.50 16.14
C SER A 162 6.25 -5.92 16.82
N ARG A 163 6.70 -4.75 16.41
CA ARG A 163 7.84 -4.04 17.04
C ARG A 163 7.53 -3.62 18.48
N GLU A 164 6.33 -3.13 18.75
CA GLU A 164 5.89 -2.77 20.09
C GLU A 164 5.88 -3.99 21.02
N ARG A 165 5.38 -5.13 20.55
CA ARG A 165 5.41 -6.39 21.32
C ARG A 165 6.83 -6.81 21.67
N VAL A 166 7.74 -6.84 20.69
CA VAL A 166 9.15 -7.21 20.92
C VAL A 166 9.81 -6.24 21.92
N ARG A 167 9.54 -4.94 21.76
CA ARG A 167 10.09 -3.93 22.69
C ARG A 167 9.57 -4.14 24.11
N HIS A 168 8.29 -4.44 24.29
CA HIS A 168 7.70 -4.68 25.60
C HIS A 168 8.27 -5.95 26.24
N THR A 169 8.43 -7.03 25.46
CA THR A 169 9.05 -8.28 25.95
C THR A 169 10.50 -8.05 26.37
N ASN A 170 11.29 -7.33 25.58
CA ASN A 170 12.68 -7.03 25.93
C ASN A 170 12.77 -6.16 27.18
N MET A 171 11.88 -5.18 27.38
CA MET A 171 11.86 -4.33 28.56
C MET A 171 11.53 -5.13 29.81
N THR A 172 10.56 -6.06 29.75
CA THR A 172 10.23 -6.96 30.89
C THR A 172 11.40 -7.88 31.22
N LEU A 173 12.06 -8.47 30.21
CA LEU A 173 13.23 -9.32 30.44
C LEU A 173 14.36 -8.54 31.12
N THR A 174 14.69 -7.35 30.65
CA THR A 174 15.75 -6.50 31.24
C THR A 174 15.41 -6.12 32.69
N THR A 175 14.15 -5.82 32.99
CA THR A 175 13.71 -5.49 34.36
C THR A 175 13.87 -6.68 35.28
N THR A 176 13.43 -7.87 34.83
CA THR A 176 13.55 -9.13 35.61
C THR A 176 15.02 -9.50 35.83
N GLU A 177 15.86 -9.35 34.82
CA GLU A 177 17.31 -9.61 34.91
C GLU A 177 18.00 -8.66 35.91
N THR A 178 17.66 -7.37 35.86
CA THR A 178 18.16 -6.37 36.77
C THR A 178 17.74 -6.65 38.22
N GLN A 179 16.47 -7.04 38.40
CA GLN A 179 15.93 -7.38 39.72
C GLN A 179 16.56 -8.66 40.26
N PHE A 180 16.77 -9.68 39.43
CA PHE A 180 17.50 -10.89 39.81
C PHE A 180 18.95 -10.58 40.24
N LEU A 181 19.68 -9.78 39.46
CA LEU A 181 21.05 -9.36 39.79
C LEU A 181 21.10 -8.57 41.11
N HIS A 182 20.11 -7.75 41.41
CA HIS A 182 20.00 -7.02 42.66
C HIS A 182 19.83 -7.96 43.87
N ILE A 183 18.94 -8.97 43.70
CA ILE A 183 18.71 -9.98 44.77
C ILE A 183 19.96 -10.81 45.02
N VAL A 184 20.62 -11.28 43.94
CA VAL A 184 21.86 -12.07 44.04
C VAL A 184 22.97 -11.24 44.72
N LYS A 185 23.09 -9.98 44.35
CA LYS A 185 24.11 -9.08 44.95
C LYS A 185 23.84 -8.81 46.41
N ALA A 186 22.59 -8.61 46.83
CA ALA A 186 22.21 -8.45 48.22
C ALA A 186 22.48 -9.75 49.02
N ALA A 187 22.18 -10.91 48.50
CA ALA A 187 22.44 -12.20 49.12
C ALA A 187 23.94 -12.47 49.34
N ILE A 188 24.80 -12.06 48.38
CA ILE A 188 26.28 -12.22 48.48
C ILE A 188 26.88 -11.20 49.45
N SER A 189 26.31 -9.99 49.54
CA SER A 189 26.88 -8.92 50.43
C SER A 189 26.42 -9.01 51.90
N GLY A 190 25.61 -10.01 52.25
CA GLY A 190 25.05 -10.16 53.61
C GLY A 190 24.07 -9.06 54.01
N GLY A 191 23.54 -8.29 53.06
CA GLY A 191 22.53 -7.27 53.25
C GLY A 191 21.12 -7.86 53.36
N ASP A 192 20.24 -7.18 54.12
CA ASP A 192 18.84 -7.55 54.23
C ASP A 192 18.17 -7.56 52.86
N LEU A 193 17.51 -8.66 52.49
CA LEU A 193 16.66 -8.78 51.33
C LEU A 193 15.53 -7.76 51.42
N PRO A 194 15.24 -6.96 50.39
CA PRO A 194 14.10 -6.08 50.43
C PRO A 194 12.82 -6.90 50.62
N ALA A 195 12.06 -6.57 51.65
CA ALA A 195 10.80 -7.20 51.95
C ALA A 195 9.85 -7.03 50.74
N GLU A 196 9.51 -8.10 50.10
CA GLU A 196 8.54 -8.16 48.98
C GLU A 196 7.19 -7.71 49.52
N LYS A 197 6.72 -6.53 49.19
CA LYS A 197 5.32 -6.15 49.36
C LYS A 197 4.49 -7.01 48.41
N VAL A 198 3.98 -8.12 48.89
CA VAL A 198 2.93 -8.89 48.24
C VAL A 198 1.65 -8.13 48.52
N ASP A 199 1.23 -7.26 47.63
CA ASP A 199 -0.12 -6.71 47.64
C ASP A 199 -1.06 -7.80 47.07
N TRP A 200 -1.91 -8.29 47.97
CA TRP A 200 -3.00 -9.25 47.70
C TRP A 200 -4.17 -8.58 46.97
#